data_c8496e5d5846b1972cf9b2d7bd80f9bb
#
_entry.id   c8496e5d5846b1972cf9b2d7bd80f9bb
#
_cell.length_a   1.000
_cell.length_b   1.000
_cell.length_c   1.000
_cell.angle_alpha   90.00
_cell.angle_beta   90.00
_cell.angle_gamma   90.00
#
_symmetry.space_group_name_H-M   'P 1'
#
loop_
_entity.id
_entity.type
_entity.pdbx_description
1 polymer ?
#
loop_
_entity_poly.entity_id
_entity_poly.type
_entity_poly.pdbx_seq_one_letter_code
_entity_poly.pdbx_strand_id
1 'polypeptide(L)'
;MRWTKQLACRGNVRNIDADGKCGEMKLYTSMDFDRLIQHLDALFPGCKPPTCIIPDKPVRLKKVDQLCRLLASPTRDVLWSDVIAEETGVKACDLSSMIRTKPKIKRAMDRYGWRLVSAKDIGEPGKRKALVKALRLERAA
;
A
#
# COMPACT_ATOMS: atom_id res chain seq x y z
N MET A 1 5.96 20.98 5.19
CA MET A 1 4.95 21.49 6.15
C MET A 1 4.07 22.64 5.65
N ARG A 2 4.50 23.53 4.76
CA ARG A 2 3.65 24.60 4.20
C ARG A 2 2.33 24.07 3.57
N TRP A 3 2.38 22.97 2.83
CA TRP A 3 1.23 22.40 2.14
C TRP A 3 0.16 21.85 3.11
N THR A 4 0.56 21.22 4.22
CA THR A 4 -0.38 20.69 5.22
C THR A 4 -1.18 21.82 5.86
N LYS A 5 -0.53 22.93 6.19
CA LYS A 5 -1.20 24.12 6.73
C LYS A 5 -2.17 24.74 5.73
N GLN A 6 -1.79 24.85 4.46
CA GLN A 6 -2.66 25.40 3.41
C GLN A 6 -3.90 24.54 3.14
N LEU A 7 -3.75 23.19 3.14
CA LEU A 7 -4.86 22.27 2.95
C LEU A 7 -5.82 22.29 4.15
N ALA A 8 -5.29 22.28 5.35
CA ALA A 8 -6.08 22.34 6.57
C ALA A 8 -6.87 23.65 6.70
N CYS A 9 -6.27 24.76 6.31
CA CYS A 9 -6.92 26.09 6.36
C CYS A 9 -7.99 26.33 5.25
N ARG A 10 -8.23 25.36 4.37
CA ARG A 10 -9.32 25.46 3.36
C ARG A 10 -10.67 24.96 3.84
N GLY A 11 -10.75 24.34 5.01
CA GLY A 11 -11.98 23.82 5.60
C GLY A 11 -12.64 24.78 6.61
N ASN A 12 -13.44 24.22 7.52
CA ASN A 12 -14.19 24.93 8.57
C ASN A 12 -13.35 25.81 9.53
N VAL A 13 -12.02 25.64 9.51
CA VAL A 13 -11.08 26.47 10.28
C VAL A 13 -11.13 27.96 9.90
N ARG A 14 -11.75 28.31 8.76
CA ARG A 14 -11.94 29.70 8.34
C ARG A 14 -13.19 30.34 8.92
N ASN A 15 -14.12 29.54 9.43
CA ASN A 15 -15.34 30.03 10.05
C ASN A 15 -15.03 30.31 11.51
N ILE A 16 -14.85 31.59 11.82
CA ILE A 16 -14.62 32.06 13.20
C ILE A 16 -15.99 32.44 13.76
N ASP A 17 -16.34 31.89 14.91
CA ASP A 17 -17.57 32.25 15.62
C ASP A 17 -17.45 33.63 16.29
N ALA A 18 -18.54 34.08 16.92
CA ALA A 18 -18.59 35.37 17.61
C ALA A 18 -17.58 35.48 18.79
N ASP A 19 -17.10 34.34 19.30
CA ASP A 19 -16.13 34.25 20.38
C ASP A 19 -14.68 34.17 19.85
N GLY A 20 -14.46 34.28 18.55
CA GLY A 20 -13.15 34.19 17.92
C GLY A 20 -12.60 32.79 17.81
N LYS A 21 -13.43 31.74 17.99
CA LYS A 21 -13.01 30.34 17.92
C LYS A 21 -13.26 29.78 16.52
N CYS A 22 -12.32 28.99 16.05
CA CYS A 22 -12.48 28.25 14.79
C CYS A 22 -13.36 27.00 14.99
N GLY A 23 -14.12 26.65 13.97
CA GLY A 23 -14.90 25.43 13.95
C GLY A 23 -14.06 24.14 13.99
N GLU A 24 -14.69 23.02 14.29
CA GLU A 24 -14.07 21.72 14.29
C GLU A 24 -13.59 21.33 12.90
N MET A 25 -12.39 20.76 12.81
CA MET A 25 -11.80 20.30 11.55
C MET A 25 -11.45 18.82 11.62
N LYS A 26 -11.75 18.10 10.54
CA LYS A 26 -11.27 16.72 10.29
C LYS A 26 -10.14 16.75 9.29
N LEU A 27 -8.93 16.35 9.70
CA LEU A 27 -7.77 16.26 8.84
C LEU A 27 -7.49 14.81 8.47
N TYR A 28 -7.54 14.49 7.17
CA TYR A 28 -7.14 13.19 6.66
C TYR A 28 -5.68 13.26 6.21
N THR A 29 -4.82 12.52 6.86
CA THR A 29 -3.39 12.51 6.55
C THR A 29 -2.82 11.10 6.57
N SER A 30 -1.79 10.86 5.75
CA SER A 30 -0.95 9.67 5.81
C SER A 30 0.31 9.89 6.65
N MET A 31 0.42 11.07 7.28
CA MET A 31 1.54 11.39 8.18
C MET A 31 1.37 10.60 9.48
N ASP A 32 2.50 10.20 10.06
CA ASP A 32 2.56 9.65 11.41
C ASP A 32 1.93 10.64 12.40
N PHE A 33 1.01 10.14 13.24
CA PHE A 33 0.26 10.95 14.18
C PHE A 33 1.18 11.60 15.22
N ASP A 34 2.16 10.85 15.74
CA ASP A 34 3.10 11.37 16.74
C ASP A 34 3.93 12.52 16.19
N ARG A 35 4.35 12.41 14.95
CA ARG A 35 5.06 13.48 14.24
C ARG A 35 4.17 14.69 13.98
N LEU A 36 2.88 14.49 13.74
CA LEU A 36 1.92 15.57 13.59
C LEU A 36 1.78 16.33 14.92
N ILE A 37 1.64 15.61 16.04
CA ILE A 37 1.51 16.20 17.38
C ILE A 37 2.72 17.04 17.74
N GLN A 38 3.94 16.57 17.49
CA GLN A 38 5.19 17.34 17.75
C GLN A 38 5.24 18.72 17.06
N HIS A 39 4.53 18.86 15.94
CA HIS A 39 4.50 20.09 15.17
C HIS A 39 3.17 20.85 15.24
N LEU A 40 2.25 20.39 16.09
CA LEU A 40 0.89 20.90 16.13
C LEU A 40 0.85 22.39 16.46
N ASP A 41 1.53 22.82 17.51
CA ASP A 41 1.54 24.22 17.95
C ASP A 41 2.16 25.15 16.90
N ALA A 42 3.16 24.68 16.15
CA ALA A 42 3.74 25.45 15.05
C ALA A 42 2.80 25.58 13.84
N LEU A 43 1.95 24.56 13.61
CA LEU A 43 1.00 24.54 12.51
C LEU A 43 -0.30 25.24 12.87
N PHE A 44 -0.81 25.01 14.07
CA PHE A 44 -2.10 25.49 14.57
C PHE A 44 -1.97 25.98 16.02
N PRO A 45 -1.40 27.18 16.22
CA PRO A 45 -1.23 27.75 17.57
C PRO A 45 -2.57 27.85 18.31
N GLY A 46 -2.62 27.35 19.55
CA GLY A 46 -3.80 27.42 20.39
C GLY A 46 -4.94 26.44 20.02
N CYS A 47 -4.70 25.48 19.13
CA CYS A 47 -5.70 24.46 18.86
C CYS A 47 -5.80 23.46 20.04
N LYS A 48 -6.99 22.88 20.22
CA LYS A 48 -7.16 21.76 21.15
C LYS A 48 -6.37 20.55 20.69
N PRO A 49 -5.88 19.69 21.59
CA PRO A 49 -5.23 18.44 21.23
C PRO A 49 -6.12 17.63 20.27
N PRO A 50 -5.61 17.16 19.13
CA PRO A 50 -6.41 16.40 18.19
C PRO A 50 -6.63 14.98 18.68
N THR A 51 -7.77 14.42 18.33
CA THR A 51 -8.07 13.00 18.55
C THR A 51 -7.74 12.21 17.29
N CYS A 52 -6.93 11.17 17.42
CA CYS A 52 -6.68 10.26 16.32
C CYS A 52 -7.89 9.35 16.10
N ILE A 53 -8.53 9.46 14.95
CA ILE A 53 -9.62 8.57 14.55
C ILE A 53 -9.04 7.59 13.52
N ILE A 54 -8.78 6.37 13.96
CA ILE A 54 -8.40 5.28 13.02
C ILE A 54 -9.72 4.76 12.44
N PRO A 55 -9.89 4.77 11.12
CA PRO A 55 -11.10 4.23 10.51
C PRO A 55 -11.25 2.74 10.86
N ASP A 56 -12.39 2.35 11.42
CA ASP A 56 -12.70 0.96 11.77
C ASP A 56 -12.76 0.01 10.57
N LYS A 57 -12.92 0.59 9.37
CA LYS A 57 -12.91 -0.20 8.13
C LYS A 57 -11.49 -0.25 7.57
N PRO A 58 -10.87 -1.44 7.51
CA PRO A 58 -9.59 -1.60 6.85
C PRO A 58 -9.71 -1.06 5.42
N VAL A 59 -8.79 -0.20 5.02
CA VAL A 59 -8.73 0.31 3.64
C VAL A 59 -8.62 -0.90 2.72
N ARG A 60 -9.70 -1.18 1.97
CA ARG A 60 -9.73 -2.30 1.03
C ARG A 60 -8.76 -2.01 -0.09
N LEU A 61 -7.58 -2.57 0.01
CA LEU A 61 -6.55 -2.41 -0.99
C LEU A 61 -7.02 -2.99 -2.33
N LYS A 62 -6.68 -2.30 -3.41
CA LYS A 62 -6.88 -2.84 -4.76
C LYS A 62 -6.03 -4.11 -4.92
N LYS A 63 -6.49 -5.09 -5.69
CA LYS A 63 -5.77 -6.35 -5.94
C LYS A 63 -4.30 -6.15 -6.39
N VAL A 64 -4.06 -5.12 -7.19
CA VAL A 64 -2.70 -4.71 -7.62
C VAL A 64 -1.83 -4.34 -6.42
N ASP A 65 -2.37 -3.59 -5.46
CA ASP A 65 -1.62 -3.14 -4.28
C ASP A 65 -1.38 -4.29 -3.31
N GLN A 66 -2.34 -5.21 -3.17
CA GLN A 66 -2.18 -6.43 -2.39
C GLN A 66 -1.08 -7.31 -2.98
N LEU A 67 -1.07 -7.52 -4.30
CA LEU A 67 -0.02 -8.27 -4.96
C LEU A 67 1.36 -7.60 -4.79
N CYS A 68 1.45 -6.28 -4.96
CA CYS A 68 2.70 -5.56 -4.73
C CYS A 68 3.21 -5.68 -3.28
N ARG A 69 2.32 -5.69 -2.27
CA ARG A 69 2.69 -5.93 -0.87
C ARG A 69 3.19 -7.35 -0.64
N LEU A 70 2.51 -8.34 -1.21
CA LEU A 70 2.93 -9.74 -1.13
C LEU A 70 4.35 -9.92 -1.70
N LEU A 71 4.65 -9.28 -2.84
CA LEU A 71 5.98 -9.32 -3.46
C LEU A 71 7.05 -8.61 -2.61
N ALA A 72 6.69 -7.56 -1.87
CA ALA A 72 7.61 -6.81 -1.04
C ALA A 72 8.02 -7.55 0.25
N SER A 73 7.09 -8.31 0.83
CA SER A 73 7.29 -9.03 2.09
C SER A 73 6.83 -10.49 1.97
N PRO A 74 7.52 -11.29 1.15
CA PRO A 74 7.12 -12.67 0.90
C PRO A 74 7.48 -13.56 2.09
N THR A 75 6.59 -14.48 2.41
CA THR A 75 6.83 -15.56 3.37
C THR A 75 7.57 -16.74 2.75
N ARG A 76 7.64 -16.80 1.42
CA ARG A 76 8.19 -17.90 0.64
C ARG A 76 8.93 -17.40 -0.60
N ASP A 77 9.91 -18.16 -1.08
CA ASP A 77 10.66 -17.85 -2.31
C ASP A 77 9.93 -18.31 -3.59
N VAL A 78 8.87 -19.08 -3.43
CA VAL A 78 7.97 -19.50 -4.51
C VAL A 78 6.54 -19.19 -4.11
N LEU A 79 5.86 -18.39 -4.93
CA LEU A 79 4.46 -18.03 -4.75
C LEU A 79 3.67 -18.64 -5.92
N TRP A 80 2.95 -19.70 -5.64
CA TRP A 80 2.07 -20.35 -6.61
C TRP A 80 0.86 -19.47 -6.93
N SER A 81 0.33 -19.60 -8.14
CA SER A 81 -0.80 -18.79 -8.60
C SER A 81 -2.08 -18.98 -7.80
N ASP A 82 -2.28 -20.14 -7.19
CA ASP A 82 -3.38 -20.44 -6.25
C ASP A 82 -3.19 -19.72 -4.92
N VAL A 83 -2.01 -19.77 -4.34
CA VAL A 83 -1.66 -19.02 -3.12
C VAL A 83 -1.80 -17.50 -3.33
N ILE A 84 -1.32 -17.00 -4.48
CA ILE A 84 -1.51 -15.60 -4.85
C ILE A 84 -2.99 -15.23 -4.96
N ALA A 85 -3.80 -16.14 -5.52
CA ALA A 85 -5.24 -15.93 -5.65
C ALA A 85 -5.95 -15.87 -4.29
N GLU A 86 -5.55 -16.70 -3.36
CA GLU A 86 -6.07 -16.72 -2.00
C GLU A 86 -5.72 -15.44 -1.23
N GLU A 87 -4.46 -15.03 -1.25
CA GLU A 87 -3.97 -13.88 -0.48
C GLU A 87 -4.36 -12.52 -1.08
N THR A 88 -4.51 -12.43 -2.42
CA THR A 88 -4.72 -11.14 -3.10
C THR A 88 -6.06 -11.03 -3.84
N GLY A 89 -6.80 -12.14 -3.95
CA GLY A 89 -7.99 -12.24 -4.78
C GLY A 89 -7.74 -12.08 -6.29
N VAL A 90 -6.48 -12.15 -6.74
CA VAL A 90 -6.12 -12.16 -8.17
C VAL A 90 -6.31 -13.57 -8.70
N LYS A 91 -7.21 -13.76 -9.67
CA LYS A 91 -7.41 -15.08 -10.27
C LYS A 91 -6.13 -15.57 -10.95
N ALA A 92 -5.84 -16.86 -10.83
CA ALA A 92 -4.65 -17.49 -11.42
C ALA A 92 -4.53 -17.26 -12.94
N CYS A 93 -5.66 -17.26 -13.66
CA CYS A 93 -5.70 -16.99 -15.11
C CYS A 93 -5.35 -15.54 -15.45
N ASP A 94 -5.65 -14.59 -14.56
CA ASP A 94 -5.43 -13.16 -14.79
C ASP A 94 -4.00 -12.71 -14.44
N LEU A 95 -3.26 -13.50 -13.66
CA LEU A 95 -1.94 -13.14 -13.16
C LEU A 95 -0.99 -12.70 -14.27
N SER A 96 -0.86 -13.50 -15.33
CA SER A 96 0.03 -13.19 -16.46
C SER A 96 -0.39 -11.94 -17.22
N SER A 97 -1.69 -11.74 -17.40
CA SER A 97 -2.25 -10.55 -18.03
C SER A 97 -1.99 -9.31 -17.17
N MET A 98 -2.20 -9.42 -15.86
CA MET A 98 -1.94 -8.31 -14.93
C MET A 98 -0.47 -7.92 -14.88
N ILE A 99 0.45 -8.87 -14.87
CA ILE A 99 1.90 -8.60 -14.93
C ILE A 99 2.24 -7.85 -16.21
N ARG A 100 1.69 -8.26 -17.35
CA ARG A 100 1.94 -7.62 -18.64
C ARG A 100 1.35 -6.19 -18.73
N THR A 101 0.13 -6.00 -18.22
CA THR A 101 -0.63 -4.75 -18.41
C THR A 101 -0.45 -3.72 -17.30
N LYS A 102 0.01 -4.12 -16.12
CA LYS A 102 0.13 -3.23 -14.95
C LYS A 102 1.60 -2.92 -14.64
N PRO A 103 2.11 -1.75 -15.04
CA PRO A 103 3.52 -1.38 -14.86
C PRO A 103 3.95 -1.35 -13.39
N LYS A 104 3.02 -1.12 -12.46
CA LYS A 104 3.29 -1.15 -11.02
C LYS A 104 3.71 -2.54 -10.55
N ILE A 105 3.06 -3.60 -11.04
CA ILE A 105 3.42 -4.99 -10.70
C ILE A 105 4.78 -5.33 -11.30
N LYS A 106 5.02 -4.98 -12.57
CA LYS A 106 6.30 -5.24 -13.23
C LYS A 106 7.46 -4.59 -12.47
N ARG A 107 7.33 -3.30 -12.09
CA ARG A 107 8.34 -2.61 -11.27
C ARG A 107 8.56 -3.27 -9.91
N ALA A 108 7.49 -3.77 -9.25
CA ALA A 108 7.63 -4.49 -8.00
C ALA A 108 8.38 -5.83 -8.20
N MET A 109 8.06 -6.57 -9.26
CA MET A 109 8.77 -7.80 -9.59
C MET A 109 10.26 -7.54 -9.85
N ASP A 110 10.60 -6.55 -10.67
CA ASP A 110 11.98 -6.18 -10.97
C ASP A 110 12.72 -5.74 -9.69
N ARG A 111 12.08 -4.91 -8.86
CA ARG A 111 12.66 -4.40 -7.61
C ARG A 111 12.97 -5.50 -6.59
N TYR A 112 12.10 -6.49 -6.49
CA TYR A 112 12.21 -7.55 -5.48
C TYR A 112 12.73 -8.89 -6.06
N GLY A 113 13.15 -8.89 -7.32
CA GLY A 113 13.77 -10.04 -7.98
C GLY A 113 12.82 -11.20 -8.26
N TRP A 114 11.55 -10.93 -8.60
CA TRP A 114 10.57 -11.96 -8.92
C TRP A 114 10.48 -12.22 -10.42
N ARG A 115 10.33 -13.48 -10.79
CA ARG A 115 10.07 -13.91 -12.17
C ARG A 115 8.86 -14.83 -12.25
N LEU A 116 8.06 -14.66 -13.31
CA LEU A 116 6.95 -15.56 -13.61
C LEU A 116 7.50 -16.75 -14.37
N VAL A 117 7.30 -17.95 -13.85
CA VAL A 117 7.74 -19.21 -14.44
C VAL A 117 6.60 -20.20 -14.53
N SER A 118 6.69 -21.20 -15.39
CA SER A 118 5.77 -22.34 -15.40
C SER A 118 6.23 -23.40 -14.40
N ALA A 119 5.31 -24.26 -13.95
CA ALA A 119 5.66 -25.39 -13.08
C ALA A 119 6.76 -26.26 -13.67
N LYS A 120 6.73 -26.46 -15.01
CA LYS A 120 7.73 -27.25 -15.73
C LYS A 120 9.15 -26.68 -15.61
N ASP A 121 9.29 -25.35 -15.59
CA ASP A 121 10.59 -24.68 -15.54
C ASP A 121 11.29 -24.84 -14.18
N ILE A 122 10.55 -25.28 -13.15
CA ILE A 122 11.05 -25.54 -11.81
C ILE A 122 10.93 -27.02 -11.40
N GLY A 123 10.75 -27.93 -12.38
CA GLY A 123 10.70 -29.36 -12.15
C GLY A 123 9.40 -29.90 -11.51
N GLU A 124 8.35 -29.09 -11.45
CA GLU A 124 7.09 -29.49 -10.87
C GLU A 124 6.06 -29.95 -11.94
N PRO A 125 5.27 -30.97 -11.67
CA PRO A 125 4.27 -31.44 -12.61
C PRO A 125 3.09 -30.45 -12.74
N GLY A 126 2.60 -30.28 -13.97
CA GLY A 126 1.34 -29.54 -14.20
C GLY A 126 1.51 -28.28 -15.04
N LYS A 127 0.38 -27.56 -15.24
CA LYS A 127 0.30 -26.31 -16.03
C LYS A 127 0.23 -25.06 -15.17
N ARG A 128 0.56 -25.16 -13.88
CA ARG A 128 0.51 -24.01 -12.95
C ARG A 128 1.62 -23.01 -13.25
N LYS A 129 1.39 -21.77 -12.87
CA LYS A 129 2.39 -20.70 -12.91
C LYS A 129 2.77 -20.30 -11.49
N ALA A 130 4.00 -19.89 -11.30
CA ALA A 130 4.52 -19.41 -10.03
C ALA A 130 5.34 -18.13 -10.25
N LEU A 131 5.38 -17.29 -9.21
CA LEU A 131 6.39 -16.24 -9.07
C LEU A 131 7.52 -16.80 -8.24
N VAL A 132 8.74 -16.78 -8.75
CA VAL A 132 9.94 -17.32 -8.11
C VAL A 132 10.99 -16.24 -7.98
N LYS A 133 11.70 -16.19 -6.86
CA LYS A 133 12.84 -15.29 -6.70
C LYS A 133 14.00 -15.71 -7.58
N ALA A 134 14.60 -14.77 -8.29
CA ALA A 134 15.68 -15.00 -9.23
C ALA A 134 16.86 -15.76 -8.63
N LEU A 135 17.23 -15.47 -7.38
CA LEU A 135 18.30 -16.17 -6.65
C LEU A 135 18.08 -17.68 -6.50
N ARG A 136 16.83 -18.16 -6.56
CA ARG A 136 16.52 -19.59 -6.51
C ARG A 136 16.70 -20.28 -7.86
N LEU A 137 16.42 -19.57 -8.94
CA LEU A 137 16.58 -20.10 -10.30
C LEU A 137 18.06 -20.35 -10.65
N GLU A 138 18.96 -19.49 -10.15
CA GLU A 138 20.41 -19.63 -10.35
C GLU A 138 21.02 -20.80 -9.54
N ARG A 139 20.35 -21.28 -8.49
CA ARG A 139 20.79 -22.44 -7.69
C ARG A 139 20.27 -23.77 -8.23
N ALA A 140 19.29 -23.75 -9.14
CA ALA A 140 18.67 -24.94 -9.71
C ALA A 140 19.18 -25.26 -11.13
N ALA A 141 19.97 -24.37 -11.72
CA ALA A 141 20.66 -24.53 -13.00
C ALA A 141 22.10 -25.04 -12.79
#